data_f4feefa2863bebc5d0629932043ecb43
#
_entry.id   f4feefa2863bebc5d0629932043ecb43
#
_cell.length_a   1.000
_cell.length_b   1.000
_cell.length_c   1.000
_cell.angle_alpha   90.00
_cell.angle_beta   90.00
_cell.angle_gamma   90.00
#
_symmetry.space_group_name_H-M   'P 1'
#
loop_
_entity.id
_entity.type
_entity.pdbx_description
1 polymer ?
#
loop_
_entity_poly.entity_id
_entity_poly.type
_entity_poly.pdbx_seq_one_letter_code
_entity_poly.pdbx_strand_id
1 'polypeptide(L)'
;MKRVCGALAVLVAACALVPVASAAGPAVVTGGGRGTAEGRTFSQFGFNVTRSADGSVQGHFNCLMAGSSQFPGFTLMAVRGQVTHATVGASSASFDGAGMFLAPGVFDKSAATFHVEVTAGGPGVGTLHLTLFTPFFFDLPVEHVLHGQISIH
;
A
#
# COMPACT_ATOMS: atom_id res chain seq x y z
N MET A 1 -46.36 -26.05 59.58
CA MET A 1 -45.55 -24.87 59.22
C MET A 1 -44.70 -25.21 57.98
N LYS A 2 -45.12 -24.84 56.80
CA LYS A 2 -44.40 -25.10 55.56
C LYS A 2 -43.75 -23.79 55.06
N ARG A 3 -42.43 -23.74 55.04
CA ARG A 3 -41.67 -22.57 54.49
C ARG A 3 -41.51 -22.77 52.98
N VAL A 4 -42.02 -21.86 52.16
CA VAL A 4 -41.79 -21.82 50.72
C VAL A 4 -40.60 -20.88 50.50
N CYS A 5 -39.49 -21.42 50.00
CA CYS A 5 -38.35 -20.65 49.50
C CYS A 5 -38.62 -20.27 48.04
N GLY A 6 -38.84 -18.99 47.76
CA GLY A 6 -38.90 -18.45 46.39
C GLY A 6 -37.48 -18.17 45.91
N ALA A 7 -37.08 -18.80 44.81
CA ALA A 7 -35.82 -18.51 44.11
C ALA A 7 -36.06 -17.35 43.13
N LEU A 8 -35.35 -16.25 43.33
CA LEU A 8 -35.36 -15.08 42.45
C LEU A 8 -34.30 -15.32 41.38
N ALA A 9 -34.70 -15.57 40.13
CA ALA A 9 -33.81 -15.66 39.00
C ALA A 9 -33.49 -14.27 38.45
N VAL A 10 -32.25 -13.83 38.61
CA VAL A 10 -31.78 -12.56 38.02
C VAL A 10 -31.31 -12.85 36.57
N LEU A 11 -32.04 -12.31 35.61
CA LEU A 11 -31.70 -12.37 34.21
C LEU A 11 -30.70 -11.24 33.89
N VAL A 12 -29.41 -11.59 33.72
CA VAL A 12 -28.38 -10.63 33.27
C VAL A 12 -28.42 -10.58 31.76
N ALA A 13 -28.94 -9.50 31.20
CA ALA A 13 -28.89 -9.21 29.78
C ALA A 13 -27.47 -8.72 29.42
N ALA A 14 -26.69 -9.56 28.76
CA ALA A 14 -25.39 -9.18 28.20
C ALA A 14 -25.63 -8.35 26.91
N CYS A 15 -25.52 -7.01 26.99
CA CYS A 15 -25.43 -6.16 25.81
C CYS A 15 -24.09 -6.42 25.12
N ALA A 16 -24.12 -7.18 24.02
CA ALA A 16 -22.99 -7.30 23.11
C ALA A 16 -22.76 -5.95 22.43
N LEU A 17 -21.69 -5.24 22.80
CA LEU A 17 -21.20 -4.08 22.07
C LEU A 17 -20.64 -4.57 20.74
N VAL A 18 -21.42 -4.44 19.66
CA VAL A 18 -20.94 -4.63 18.30
C VAL A 18 -19.99 -3.47 18.00
N PRO A 19 -18.72 -3.70 17.71
CA PRO A 19 -17.82 -2.63 17.30
C PRO A 19 -18.35 -2.03 16.00
N VAL A 20 -18.76 -0.77 16.04
CA VAL A 20 -19.06 0.00 14.84
C VAL A 20 -17.72 0.20 14.14
N ALA A 21 -17.50 -0.51 13.04
CA ALA A 21 -16.38 -0.23 12.17
C ALA A 21 -16.53 1.22 11.69
N SER A 22 -15.67 2.10 12.19
CA SER A 22 -15.63 3.49 11.75
C SER A 22 -15.29 3.46 10.27
N ALA A 23 -16.24 3.84 9.41
CA ALA A 23 -15.98 4.00 7.99
C ALA A 23 -14.86 5.03 7.85
N ALA A 24 -13.71 4.59 7.35
CA ALA A 24 -12.59 5.49 7.12
C ALA A 24 -13.02 6.54 6.08
N GLY A 25 -12.92 7.82 6.43
CA GLY A 25 -13.33 8.93 5.57
C GLY A 25 -12.60 8.97 4.21
N PRO A 26 -12.99 9.91 3.33
CA PRO A 26 -12.28 10.10 2.07
C PRO A 26 -10.81 10.44 2.33
N ALA A 27 -9.93 9.97 1.49
CA ALA A 27 -8.50 10.20 1.64
C ALA A 27 -7.81 10.25 0.27
N VAL A 28 -6.75 11.04 0.18
CA VAL A 28 -5.92 11.15 -1.02
C VAL A 28 -4.47 10.88 -0.65
N VAL A 29 -3.83 9.99 -1.38
CA VAL A 29 -2.42 9.66 -1.26
C VAL A 29 -1.74 9.99 -2.57
N THR A 30 -0.79 10.88 -2.55
CA THR A 30 -0.02 11.27 -3.73
C THR A 30 1.47 11.11 -3.46
N GLY A 31 2.20 10.76 -4.49
CA GLY A 31 3.64 10.70 -4.41
C GLY A 31 4.27 10.84 -5.78
N GLY A 32 5.43 11.48 -5.80
CA GLY A 32 6.20 11.58 -7.01
C GLY A 32 7.62 12.00 -6.70
N GLY A 33 8.56 11.38 -7.38
CA GLY A 33 9.93 11.71 -7.16
C GLY A 33 10.91 10.60 -7.52
N ARG A 34 12.04 10.67 -6.85
CA ARG A 34 13.13 9.72 -6.98
C ARG A 34 13.44 9.11 -5.61
N GLY A 35 13.52 7.79 -5.56
CA GLY A 35 13.89 7.02 -4.39
C GLY A 35 15.23 6.32 -4.54
N THR A 36 15.78 5.85 -3.45
CA THR A 36 16.97 5.00 -3.40
C THR A 36 16.91 4.03 -2.23
N ALA A 37 17.38 2.81 -2.46
CA ALA A 37 17.73 1.87 -1.42
C ALA A 37 19.26 1.75 -1.34
N GLU A 38 19.81 1.88 -0.14
CA GLU A 38 21.25 1.76 0.15
C GLU A 38 22.18 2.64 -0.73
N GLY A 39 21.64 3.72 -1.32
CA GLY A 39 22.41 4.62 -2.17
C GLY A 39 22.88 4.05 -3.51
N ARG A 40 22.46 2.84 -3.87
CA ARG A 40 22.93 2.13 -5.08
C ARG A 40 21.85 1.88 -6.11
N THR A 41 20.61 1.76 -5.70
CA THR A 41 19.45 1.62 -6.58
C THR A 41 18.70 2.93 -6.61
N PHE A 42 18.19 3.30 -7.78
CA PHE A 42 17.38 4.52 -7.96
C PHE A 42 16.12 4.15 -8.70
N SER A 43 15.00 4.58 -8.15
CA SER A 43 13.72 4.54 -8.84
C SER A 43 13.19 5.94 -9.11
N GLN A 44 12.38 6.05 -10.15
CA GLN A 44 11.47 7.17 -10.36
C GLN A 44 10.07 6.65 -10.14
N PHE A 45 9.37 7.19 -9.18
CA PHE A 45 8.02 6.76 -8.84
C PHE A 45 7.02 7.89 -8.98
N GLY A 46 5.79 7.51 -9.28
CA GLY A 46 4.68 8.44 -9.29
C GLY A 46 3.37 7.71 -9.06
N PHE A 47 2.52 8.27 -8.20
CA PHE A 47 1.21 7.72 -7.92
C PHE A 47 0.22 8.78 -7.44
N ASN A 48 -1.03 8.48 -7.69
CA ASN A 48 -2.17 9.19 -7.13
C ASN A 48 -3.22 8.14 -6.78
N VAL A 49 -3.67 8.14 -5.55
CA VAL A 49 -4.67 7.21 -5.04
C VAL A 49 -5.72 8.01 -4.28
N THR A 50 -6.97 7.87 -4.67
CA THR A 50 -8.12 8.48 -4.02
C THR A 50 -9.02 7.38 -3.48
N ARG A 51 -9.32 7.43 -2.19
CA ARG A 51 -10.36 6.63 -1.56
C ARG A 51 -11.54 7.54 -1.25
N SER A 52 -12.69 7.22 -1.80
CA SER A 52 -13.94 7.96 -1.56
C SER A 52 -14.59 7.56 -0.23
N ALA A 53 -15.58 8.33 0.21
CA ALA A 53 -16.30 8.07 1.44
C ALA A 53 -17.11 6.75 1.42
N ASP A 54 -17.49 6.28 0.24
CA ASP A 54 -18.14 4.99 0.02
C ASP A 54 -17.19 3.79 0.01
N GLY A 55 -15.88 4.05 0.20
CA GLY A 55 -14.82 3.05 0.18
C GLY A 55 -14.29 2.70 -1.22
N SER A 56 -14.85 3.28 -2.29
CA SER A 56 -14.33 3.09 -3.63
C SER A 56 -12.92 3.69 -3.76
N VAL A 57 -12.06 3.01 -4.52
CA VAL A 57 -10.67 3.41 -4.74
C VAL A 57 -10.41 3.63 -6.22
N GLN A 58 -9.76 4.73 -6.54
CA GLN A 58 -9.27 5.05 -7.87
C GLN A 58 -7.84 5.55 -7.77
N GLY A 59 -7.03 5.18 -8.75
CA GLY A 59 -5.66 5.67 -8.77
C GLY A 59 -4.78 4.93 -9.75
N HIS A 60 -3.58 5.42 -9.89
CA HIS A 60 -2.54 4.80 -10.69
C HIS A 60 -1.22 4.80 -9.94
N PHE A 61 -0.39 3.85 -10.29
CA PHE A 61 0.98 3.71 -9.80
C PHE A 61 1.91 3.46 -10.99
N ASN A 62 3.06 4.12 -10.97
CA ASN A 62 4.17 3.80 -11.84
C ASN A 62 5.48 3.85 -11.06
N CYS A 63 6.39 2.96 -11.40
CA CYS A 63 7.75 2.95 -10.88
C CYS A 63 8.68 2.49 -12.00
N LEU A 64 9.75 3.24 -12.19
CA LEU A 64 10.79 2.97 -13.16
C LEU A 64 12.13 2.88 -12.43
N MET A 65 12.76 1.74 -12.47
CA MET A 65 14.11 1.51 -12.00
C MET A 65 15.04 1.34 -13.20
N ALA A 66 16.03 2.21 -13.33
CA ALA A 66 16.99 2.20 -14.42
C ALA A 66 18.43 2.14 -13.87
N GLY A 67 19.32 1.54 -14.63
CA GLY A 67 20.72 1.37 -14.26
C GLY A 67 21.02 -0.04 -13.73
N SER A 68 22.22 -0.23 -13.21
CA SER A 68 22.61 -1.48 -12.56
C SER A 68 21.93 -1.57 -11.19
N SER A 69 20.62 -1.91 -11.19
CA SER A 69 19.97 -2.35 -9.97
C SER A 69 20.70 -3.61 -9.48
N GLN A 70 20.79 -3.80 -8.18
CA GLN A 70 21.40 -5.01 -7.62
C GLN A 70 20.58 -6.28 -7.88
N PHE A 71 19.49 -6.19 -8.65
CA PHE A 71 18.79 -7.35 -9.15
C PHE A 71 19.61 -7.94 -10.31
N PRO A 72 20.22 -9.12 -10.11
CA PRO A 72 21.07 -9.72 -11.13
C PRO A 72 20.31 -9.86 -12.45
N GLY A 73 20.85 -9.28 -13.50
CA GLY A 73 20.32 -9.38 -14.85
C GLY A 73 19.34 -8.28 -15.29
N PHE A 74 18.94 -7.36 -14.42
CA PHE A 74 18.02 -6.27 -14.80
C PHE A 74 18.76 -4.93 -14.94
N THR A 75 18.78 -4.39 -16.13
CA THR A 75 19.26 -3.03 -16.41
C THR A 75 18.15 -2.00 -16.43
N LEU A 76 16.90 -2.46 -16.53
CA LEU A 76 15.70 -1.67 -16.53
C LEU A 76 14.54 -2.51 -15.99
N MET A 77 13.81 -1.97 -15.05
CA MET A 77 12.53 -2.52 -14.58
C MET A 77 11.50 -1.41 -14.55
N ALA A 78 10.30 -1.69 -15.01
CA ALA A 78 9.18 -0.76 -14.93
C ALA A 78 7.90 -1.49 -14.55
N VAL A 79 7.13 -0.89 -13.65
CA VAL A 79 5.76 -1.31 -13.37
C VAL A 79 4.82 -0.13 -13.56
N ARG A 80 3.65 -0.40 -14.14
CA ARG A 80 2.59 0.59 -14.34
C ARG A 80 1.25 -0.09 -14.20
N GLY A 81 0.35 0.48 -13.40
CA GLY A 81 -0.97 -0.10 -13.25
C GLY A 81 -1.98 0.80 -12.57
N GLN A 82 -3.19 0.27 -12.46
CA GLN A 82 -4.31 0.90 -11.76
C GLN A 82 -4.37 0.36 -10.33
N VAL A 83 -4.64 1.25 -9.40
CA VAL A 83 -4.88 0.90 -8.01
C VAL A 83 -6.32 0.43 -7.85
N THR A 84 -6.51 -0.69 -7.17
CA THR A 84 -7.80 -1.33 -6.96
C THR A 84 -8.23 -1.37 -5.50
N HIS A 85 -7.28 -1.26 -4.58
CA HIS A 85 -7.52 -1.25 -3.15
C HIS A 85 -6.54 -0.33 -2.44
N ALA A 86 -6.96 0.32 -1.34
CA ALA A 86 -6.09 1.16 -0.53
C ALA A 86 -6.51 1.20 0.93
N THR A 87 -5.53 1.16 1.81
CA THR A 87 -5.67 1.46 3.24
C THR A 87 -4.86 2.71 3.54
N VAL A 88 -5.50 3.70 4.15
CA VAL A 88 -4.87 5.00 4.40
C VAL A 88 -4.93 5.31 5.89
N GLY A 89 -3.76 5.48 6.49
CA GLY A 89 -3.56 5.96 7.85
C GLY A 89 -3.15 7.45 7.88
N ALA A 90 -2.78 7.94 9.04
CA ALA A 90 -2.42 9.35 9.23
C ALA A 90 -1.08 9.74 8.57
N SER A 91 -0.09 8.83 8.57
CA SER A 91 1.25 9.08 8.05
C SER A 91 1.75 7.98 7.11
N SER A 92 0.98 6.91 6.93
CA SER A 92 1.31 5.80 6.06
C SER A 92 0.09 5.34 5.29
N ALA A 93 0.33 4.76 4.13
CA ALA A 93 -0.71 4.13 3.34
C ALA A 93 -0.16 2.88 2.67
N SER A 94 -1.05 1.95 2.36
CA SER A 94 -0.77 0.84 1.47
C SER A 94 -1.81 0.76 0.38
N PHE A 95 -1.42 0.31 -0.79
CA PHE A 95 -2.35 0.12 -1.88
C PHE A 95 -1.93 -1.05 -2.80
N ASP A 96 -2.94 -1.72 -3.31
CA ASP A 96 -2.80 -2.85 -4.23
C ASP A 96 -3.30 -2.44 -5.61
N GLY A 97 -2.74 -3.08 -6.63
CA GLY A 97 -3.19 -2.85 -7.98
C GLY A 97 -2.75 -3.92 -8.97
N ALA A 98 -3.18 -3.71 -10.20
CA ALA A 98 -2.84 -4.59 -11.31
C ALA A 98 -2.43 -3.77 -12.54
N GLY A 99 -1.54 -4.34 -13.32
CA GLY A 99 -1.03 -3.68 -14.51
C GLY A 99 0.01 -4.49 -15.26
N MET A 100 1.03 -3.80 -15.73
CA MET A 100 2.08 -4.36 -16.56
C MET A 100 3.43 -4.19 -15.91
N PHE A 101 4.22 -5.23 -15.96
CA PHE A 101 5.63 -5.26 -15.64
C PHE A 101 6.46 -5.41 -16.91
N LEU A 102 7.57 -4.70 -16.95
CA LEU A 102 8.52 -4.69 -18.06
C LEU A 102 9.94 -4.82 -17.51
N ALA A 103 10.71 -5.76 -18.04
CA ALA A 103 12.14 -5.91 -17.75
C ALA A 103 12.85 -6.40 -19.03
N PRO A 104 13.22 -5.47 -19.94
CA PRO A 104 13.80 -5.80 -21.24
C PRO A 104 15.02 -6.71 -21.12
N GLY A 105 15.08 -7.72 -21.97
CA GLY A 105 16.14 -8.72 -21.96
C GLY A 105 15.91 -9.89 -21.00
N VAL A 106 14.91 -9.81 -20.12
CA VAL A 106 14.49 -10.89 -19.22
C VAL A 106 13.01 -11.19 -19.39
N PHE A 107 12.16 -10.15 -19.42
CA PHE A 107 10.73 -10.24 -19.69
C PHE A 107 10.33 -9.10 -20.61
N ASP A 108 9.66 -9.36 -21.72
CA ASP A 108 9.23 -8.31 -22.62
C ASP A 108 8.09 -7.49 -22.01
N LYS A 109 6.99 -8.12 -21.72
CA LYS A 109 5.83 -7.54 -21.04
C LYS A 109 5.06 -8.66 -20.36
N SER A 110 4.76 -8.50 -19.09
CA SER A 110 3.91 -9.44 -18.36
C SER A 110 2.85 -8.72 -17.54
N ALA A 111 1.70 -9.36 -17.38
CA ALA A 111 0.75 -8.92 -16.39
C ALA A 111 1.36 -9.04 -15.00
N ALA A 112 1.09 -8.08 -14.14
CA ALA A 112 1.56 -8.08 -12.77
C ALA A 112 0.50 -7.51 -11.84
N THR A 113 0.45 -8.01 -10.61
CA THR A 113 -0.15 -7.30 -9.50
C THR A 113 0.95 -6.74 -8.62
N PHE A 114 0.65 -5.66 -7.92
CA PHE A 114 1.60 -5.01 -7.04
C PHE A 114 0.96 -4.65 -5.72
N HIS A 115 1.79 -4.64 -4.69
CA HIS A 115 1.50 -4.07 -3.38
C HIS A 115 2.53 -2.97 -3.10
N VAL A 116 2.06 -1.81 -2.65
CA VAL A 116 2.91 -0.66 -2.33
C VAL A 116 2.60 -0.19 -0.93
N GLU A 117 3.63 -0.01 -0.12
CA GLU A 117 3.55 0.64 1.18
C GLU A 117 4.33 1.95 1.12
N VAL A 118 3.74 3.01 1.66
CA VAL A 118 4.36 4.34 1.67
C VAL A 118 4.26 4.99 3.03
N THR A 119 5.28 5.77 3.38
CA THR A 119 5.25 6.70 4.49
C THR A 119 5.35 8.13 3.96
N ALA A 120 4.49 9.02 4.47
CA ALA A 120 4.49 10.43 4.07
C ALA A 120 5.80 11.11 4.45
N GLY A 121 6.27 11.97 3.56
CA GLY A 121 7.48 12.78 3.79
C GLY A 121 8.21 13.11 2.51
N GLY A 122 9.11 14.06 2.63
CA GLY A 122 10.06 14.46 1.60
C GLY A 122 11.39 13.70 1.71
N PRO A 123 12.50 14.30 1.19
CA PRO A 123 13.82 13.68 1.20
C PRO A 123 14.29 13.23 2.58
N GLY A 124 14.75 11.98 2.67
CA GLY A 124 15.25 11.36 3.90
C GLY A 124 14.18 10.92 4.90
N VAL A 125 12.90 11.24 4.68
CA VAL A 125 11.77 10.91 5.57
C VAL A 125 10.77 9.99 4.91
N GLY A 126 10.30 10.34 3.71
CA GLY A 126 9.35 9.52 2.96
C GLY A 126 9.96 8.19 2.52
N THR A 127 9.18 7.13 2.56
CA THR A 127 9.59 5.79 2.12
C THR A 127 8.60 5.18 1.15
N LEU A 128 9.09 4.32 0.29
CA LEU A 128 8.30 3.50 -0.62
C LEU A 128 8.83 2.07 -0.62
N HIS A 129 7.95 1.11 -0.41
CA HIS A 129 8.23 -0.31 -0.52
C HIS A 129 7.30 -0.91 -1.58
N LEU A 130 7.86 -1.58 -2.55
CA LEU A 130 7.14 -2.19 -3.67
C LEU A 130 7.35 -3.69 -3.69
N THR A 131 6.26 -4.44 -3.65
CA THR A 131 6.23 -5.88 -3.87
C THR A 131 5.49 -6.16 -5.18
N LEU A 132 6.06 -7.00 -6.03
CA LEU A 132 5.52 -7.38 -7.32
C LEU A 132 5.22 -8.87 -7.37
N PHE A 133 4.06 -9.20 -7.90
CA PHE A 133 3.62 -10.55 -8.22
C PHE A 133 3.43 -10.63 -9.74
N THR A 134 4.39 -11.25 -10.38
CA THR A 134 4.40 -11.62 -11.80
C THR A 134 4.33 -13.15 -11.86
N PRO A 135 4.72 -13.84 -12.93
CA PRO A 135 5.08 -15.25 -12.80
C PRO A 135 6.11 -15.53 -11.70
N PHE A 136 6.85 -14.48 -11.28
CA PHE A 136 7.80 -14.51 -10.17
C PHE A 136 7.41 -13.48 -9.10
N PHE A 137 7.83 -13.75 -7.88
CA PHE A 137 7.67 -12.86 -6.74
C PHE A 137 8.92 -11.99 -6.58
N PHE A 138 8.74 -10.67 -6.48
CA PHE A 138 9.81 -9.73 -6.19
C PHE A 138 9.41 -8.88 -4.98
N ASP A 139 10.19 -8.99 -3.94
CA ASP A 139 10.14 -8.11 -2.77
C ASP A 139 11.31 -7.13 -2.88
N LEU A 140 11.01 -5.89 -3.29
CA LEU A 140 12.03 -4.88 -3.53
C LEU A 140 12.43 -4.22 -2.22
N PRO A 141 13.69 -3.78 -2.07
CA PRO A 141 14.09 -3.12 -0.84
C PRO A 141 13.31 -1.81 -0.63
N VAL A 142 13.12 -1.44 0.65
CA VAL A 142 12.52 -0.16 1.01
C VAL A 142 13.38 0.99 0.49
N GLU A 143 12.77 1.88 -0.26
CA GLU A 143 13.43 3.07 -0.78
C GLU A 143 13.12 4.29 0.08
N HIS A 144 14.11 5.16 0.26
CA HIS A 144 13.94 6.49 0.83
C HIS A 144 13.82 7.52 -0.28
N VAL A 145 12.91 8.47 -0.10
CA VAL A 145 12.77 9.60 -1.03
C VAL A 145 14.06 10.42 -1.04
N LEU A 146 14.64 10.62 -2.22
CA LEU A 146 15.78 11.51 -2.44
C LEU A 146 15.33 12.89 -2.92
N HIS A 147 14.37 12.90 -3.85
CA HIS A 147 13.78 14.10 -4.42
C HIS A 147 12.28 13.87 -4.59
N GLY A 148 11.50 14.91 -4.38
CA GLY A 148 10.05 14.84 -4.44
C GLY A 148 9.41 14.66 -3.08
N GLN A 149 8.19 14.13 -3.03
CA GLN A 149 7.41 14.03 -1.81
C GLN A 149 6.34 12.95 -1.90
N ILE A 150 5.99 12.40 -0.75
CA ILE A 150 4.80 11.57 -0.52
C ILE A 150 3.90 12.32 0.45
N SER A 151 2.63 12.51 0.08
CA SER A 151 1.64 13.25 0.87
C SER A 151 0.39 12.42 1.08
N ILE A 152 -0.19 12.53 2.28
CA ILE A 152 -1.43 11.86 2.67
C ILE A 152 -2.37 12.94 3.22
N HIS A 153 -3.59 13.00 2.69
CA HIS A 153 -4.61 13.99 3.01
C HIS A 153 -5.96 13.36 3.32
#